data_22f4c7a31e3adece747ba7560ce585fe
#
_entry.id   22f4c7a31e3adece747ba7560ce585fe
#
_cell.length_a   1.000
_cell.length_b   1.000
_cell.length_c   1.000
_cell.angle_alpha   90.00
_cell.angle_beta   90.00
_cell.angle_gamma   90.00
#
_symmetry.space_group_name_H-M   'P 1'
#
loop_
_entity.id
_entity.type
_entity.pdbx_description
1 polymer ?
#
loop_
_entity_poly.entity_id
_entity_poly.type
_entity_poly.pdbx_seq_one_letter_code
_entity_poly.pdbx_strand_id
1 'polypeptide(L)'
;MSVSPMTAQELLGLFELDDAGKVLYYRMDPAGEPNGTSPDIVGRNFYKEVAGFENVEEFRRCVTEFTRSATAADSFDFECQYGDSAHRVKVLLARICESVNRNNTKSVLVYLKRK
;
A
#
# COMPACT_ATOMS: atom_id res chain seq x y z
N MET A 1 7.09 -22.59 -0.10
CA MET A 1 6.34 -22.17 -1.30
C MET A 1 6.32 -20.64 -1.38
N SER A 2 6.78 -20.10 -2.46
CA SER A 2 6.78 -18.67 -2.62
C SER A 2 5.37 -18.16 -2.93
N VAL A 3 5.05 -16.99 -2.41
CA VAL A 3 3.77 -16.35 -2.67
C VAL A 3 3.91 -15.46 -3.89
N SER A 4 3.01 -15.61 -4.84
CA SER A 4 3.01 -14.75 -6.02
C SER A 4 2.63 -13.33 -5.62
N PRO A 5 3.33 -12.31 -6.15
CA PRO A 5 2.92 -10.94 -5.92
C PRO A 5 1.52 -10.69 -6.49
N MET A 6 0.87 -9.68 -5.96
CA MET A 6 -0.46 -9.30 -6.44
C MET A 6 -0.38 -8.72 -7.84
N THR A 7 -1.42 -8.95 -8.63
CA THR A 7 -1.53 -8.30 -9.94
C THR A 7 -1.78 -6.81 -9.75
N ALA A 8 -1.60 -6.05 -10.83
CA ALA A 8 -1.83 -4.61 -10.77
C ALA A 8 -3.27 -4.29 -10.34
N GLN A 9 -4.24 -5.09 -10.78
CA GLN A 9 -5.63 -4.87 -10.41
C GLN A 9 -5.91 -5.23 -8.97
N GLU A 10 -5.34 -6.33 -8.48
CA GLU A 10 -5.51 -6.75 -7.10
C GLU A 10 -4.89 -5.74 -6.13
N LEU A 11 -3.87 -5.02 -6.58
CA LEU A 11 -3.21 -4.03 -5.76
C LEU A 11 -4.07 -2.79 -5.49
N LEU A 12 -5.11 -2.58 -6.29
CA LEU A 12 -6.02 -1.46 -6.06
C LEU A 12 -6.89 -1.74 -4.84
N GLY A 13 -6.79 -0.89 -3.85
CA GLY A 13 -7.53 -1.07 -2.61
C GLY A 13 -6.89 -0.36 -1.45
N LEU A 14 -7.35 -0.70 -0.25
CA LEU A 14 -6.91 -0.08 0.99
C LEU A 14 -6.04 -1.05 1.77
N PHE A 15 -4.87 -0.58 2.16
CA PHE A 15 -3.93 -1.34 2.99
C PHE A 15 -3.63 -0.56 4.26
N GLU A 16 -3.48 -1.28 5.37
CA GLU A 16 -2.92 -0.70 6.58
C GLU A 16 -1.58 -1.39 6.81
N LEU A 17 -0.51 -0.61 6.95
CA LEU A 17 0.85 -1.12 7.09
C LEU A 17 1.43 -0.64 8.41
N ASP A 18 2.17 -1.52 9.10
CA ASP A 18 2.92 -1.11 10.28
C ASP A 18 4.24 -0.46 9.85
N ASP A 19 5.08 -0.09 10.81
CA ASP A 19 6.34 0.61 10.54
C ASP A 19 7.35 -0.24 9.78
N ALA A 20 7.19 -1.55 9.80
CA ALA A 20 8.07 -2.47 9.06
C ALA A 20 7.51 -2.79 7.66
N GLY A 21 6.32 -2.30 7.34
CA GLY A 21 5.69 -2.58 6.07
C GLY A 21 4.84 -3.84 6.06
N LYS A 22 4.56 -4.40 7.24
CA LYS A 22 3.72 -5.58 7.35
C LYS A 22 2.25 -5.18 7.18
N VAL A 23 1.51 -5.93 6.38
CA VAL A 23 0.10 -5.67 6.14
C VAL A 23 -0.70 -6.09 7.36
N LEU A 24 -1.39 -5.12 7.96
CA LEU A 24 -2.27 -5.35 9.10
C LEU A 24 -3.71 -5.52 8.67
N TYR A 25 -4.07 -4.92 7.54
CA TYR A 25 -5.42 -4.95 7.00
C TYR A 25 -5.37 -4.72 5.50
N TYR A 26 -6.26 -5.39 4.77
CA TYR A 26 -6.37 -5.20 3.34
C TYR A 26 -7.82 -5.33 2.91
N ARG A 27 -8.25 -4.41 2.05
CA ARG A 27 -9.57 -4.48 1.43
C ARG A 27 -9.43 -4.11 -0.04
N MET A 28 -9.79 -5.05 -0.91
CA MET A 28 -9.75 -4.81 -2.35
C MET A 28 -10.80 -3.77 -2.74
N ASP A 29 -10.47 -2.96 -3.73
CA ASP A 29 -11.43 -2.01 -4.29
C ASP A 29 -12.64 -2.78 -4.82
N PRO A 30 -13.88 -2.47 -4.35
CA PRO A 30 -15.05 -3.19 -4.80
C PRO A 30 -15.27 -3.17 -6.30
N ALA A 31 -14.85 -2.10 -6.98
CA ALA A 31 -14.99 -2.01 -8.43
C ALA A 31 -14.09 -2.99 -9.18
N GLY A 32 -13.01 -3.43 -8.54
CA GLY A 32 -12.07 -4.37 -9.16
C GLY A 32 -12.23 -5.80 -8.70
N GLU A 33 -13.19 -6.08 -7.82
CA GLU A 33 -13.34 -7.39 -7.25
C GLU A 33 -14.20 -8.30 -8.13
N PRO A 34 -13.60 -9.31 -8.77
CA PRO A 34 -14.37 -10.14 -9.71
C PRO A 34 -15.32 -11.12 -9.02
N ASN A 35 -14.91 -11.75 -7.93
CA ASN A 35 -15.68 -12.85 -7.33
C ASN A 35 -15.77 -12.81 -5.82
N GLY A 36 -15.52 -11.68 -5.20
CA GLY A 36 -15.67 -11.55 -3.76
C GLY A 36 -14.57 -12.20 -2.92
N THR A 37 -13.55 -12.77 -3.54
CA THR A 37 -12.47 -13.42 -2.82
C THR A 37 -11.23 -12.54 -2.85
N SER A 38 -10.82 -12.06 -1.66
CA SER A 38 -9.61 -11.25 -1.53
C SER A 38 -8.41 -12.14 -1.26
N PRO A 39 -7.23 -11.81 -1.81
CA PRO A 39 -6.01 -12.53 -1.45
C PRO A 39 -5.72 -12.41 0.05
N ASP A 40 -5.17 -13.48 0.62
CA ASP A 40 -4.78 -13.48 2.02
C ASP A 40 -3.36 -12.94 2.14
N ILE A 41 -3.23 -11.66 2.39
CA ILE A 41 -1.93 -11.00 2.47
C ILE A 41 -1.64 -10.40 3.85
N VAL A 42 -2.59 -10.48 4.78
CA VAL A 42 -2.38 -9.96 6.12
C VAL A 42 -1.24 -10.70 6.79
N GLY A 43 -0.32 -9.95 7.38
CA GLY A 43 0.87 -10.51 8.00
C GLY A 43 2.08 -10.56 7.07
N ARG A 44 1.91 -10.30 5.78
CA ARG A 44 3.00 -10.32 4.81
C ARG A 44 3.59 -8.92 4.66
N ASN A 45 4.84 -8.85 4.22
CA ASN A 45 5.50 -7.58 3.99
C ASN A 45 5.04 -7.02 2.64
N PHE A 46 4.48 -5.81 2.65
CA PHE A 46 3.96 -5.18 1.44
C PHE A 46 5.02 -5.01 0.37
N TYR A 47 6.20 -4.51 0.76
CA TYR A 47 7.25 -4.19 -0.21
C TYR A 47 7.94 -5.41 -0.77
N LYS A 48 8.09 -6.45 0.04
CA LYS A 48 8.85 -7.64 -0.35
C LYS A 48 7.98 -8.74 -0.95
N GLU A 49 6.74 -8.86 -0.50
CA GLU A 49 5.90 -10.02 -0.84
C GLU A 49 4.63 -9.68 -1.58
N VAL A 50 4.10 -8.47 -1.41
CA VAL A 50 2.78 -8.10 -1.93
C VAL A 50 2.90 -7.27 -3.21
N ALA A 51 3.66 -6.19 -3.16
CA ALA A 51 3.83 -5.31 -4.31
C ALA A 51 4.72 -5.98 -5.34
N GLY A 52 4.19 -6.22 -6.54
CA GLY A 52 4.92 -6.92 -7.58
C GLY A 52 5.57 -6.01 -8.62
N PHE A 53 5.52 -4.69 -8.42
CA PHE A 53 6.11 -3.77 -9.40
C PHE A 53 7.60 -3.56 -9.13
N GLU A 54 8.33 -3.32 -10.22
CA GLU A 54 9.80 -3.26 -10.17
C GLU A 54 10.34 -2.09 -9.35
N ASN A 55 9.64 -0.95 -9.38
CA ASN A 55 10.07 0.27 -8.69
C ASN A 55 9.47 0.40 -7.29
N VAL A 56 9.34 -0.72 -6.59
CA VAL A 56 8.74 -0.74 -5.25
C VAL A 56 9.57 0.04 -4.23
N GLU A 57 10.89 0.15 -4.43
CA GLU A 57 11.74 0.89 -3.51
C GLU A 57 11.46 2.39 -3.57
N GLU A 58 11.08 2.92 -4.74
CA GLU A 58 10.65 4.30 -4.84
C GLU A 58 9.36 4.53 -4.06
N PHE A 59 8.44 3.58 -4.16
CA PHE A 59 7.18 3.65 -3.42
C PHE A 59 7.44 3.62 -1.92
N ARG A 60 8.31 2.71 -1.49
CA ARG A 60 8.69 2.60 -0.08
C ARG A 60 9.30 3.89 0.44
N ARG A 61 10.13 4.54 -0.39
CA ARG A 61 10.74 5.82 -0.01
C ARG A 61 9.67 6.88 0.21
N CYS A 62 8.68 6.96 -0.67
CA CYS A 62 7.60 7.91 -0.54
C CYS A 62 6.82 7.70 0.76
N VAL A 63 6.52 6.46 1.10
CA VAL A 63 5.81 6.14 2.33
C VAL A 63 6.66 6.47 3.54
N THR A 64 7.96 6.13 3.48
CA THR A 64 8.88 6.43 4.59
C THR A 64 9.00 7.93 4.83
N GLU A 65 9.13 8.71 3.77
CA GLU A 65 9.19 10.16 3.89
C GLU A 65 7.91 10.73 4.50
N PHE A 66 6.77 10.17 4.11
CA PHE A 66 5.48 10.57 4.68
C PHE A 66 5.46 10.30 6.19
N THR A 67 5.92 9.12 6.61
CA THR A 67 5.88 8.77 8.05
C THR A 67 6.81 9.65 8.87
N ARG A 68 7.87 10.19 8.26
CA ARG A 68 8.79 11.08 8.94
C ARG A 68 8.31 12.53 8.95
N SER A 69 7.34 12.86 8.12
CA SER A 69 6.80 14.21 8.04
C SER A 69 5.80 14.44 9.16
N ALA A 70 5.38 15.68 9.34
CA ALA A 70 4.35 16.03 10.31
C ALA A 70 2.96 16.01 9.69
N THR A 71 2.86 15.62 8.43
CA THR A 71 1.61 15.65 7.67
C THR A 71 0.70 14.50 8.10
N ALA A 72 -0.58 14.79 8.31
CA ALA A 72 -1.55 13.75 8.69
C ALA A 72 -1.98 12.90 7.51
N ALA A 73 -2.01 13.46 6.32
CA ALA A 73 -2.41 12.78 5.10
C ALA A 73 -1.73 13.41 3.90
N ASP A 74 -1.54 12.64 2.85
CA ASP A 74 -0.94 13.12 1.61
C ASP A 74 -1.49 12.31 0.45
N SER A 75 -1.34 12.84 -0.76
CA SER A 75 -1.71 12.12 -1.97
C SER A 75 -0.75 12.47 -3.09
N PHE A 76 -0.49 11.51 -3.95
CA PHE A 76 0.39 11.69 -5.09
C PHE A 76 0.07 10.65 -6.15
N ASP A 77 0.53 10.91 -7.37
CA ASP A 77 0.42 9.96 -8.46
C ASP A 77 1.68 9.12 -8.50
N PHE A 78 1.53 7.84 -8.77
CA PHE A 78 2.66 6.92 -8.83
C PHE A 78 2.48 5.99 -10.02
N GLU A 79 3.57 5.68 -10.69
CA GLU A 79 3.55 4.76 -11.82
C GLU A 79 4.22 3.46 -11.42
N CYS A 80 3.43 2.39 -11.37
CA CYS A 80 3.93 1.06 -11.02
C CYS A 80 4.48 0.39 -12.27
N GLN A 81 5.75 0.00 -12.26
CA GLN A 81 6.43 -0.61 -13.40
C GLN A 81 6.34 -2.13 -13.33
N TYR A 82 5.78 -2.73 -14.37
CA TYR A 82 5.66 -4.19 -14.49
C TYR A 82 6.29 -4.63 -15.81
N GLY A 83 7.63 -4.73 -15.86
CA GLY A 83 8.28 -5.11 -17.10
C GLY A 83 7.98 -4.13 -18.22
N ASP A 84 7.25 -4.59 -19.23
CA ASP A 84 6.94 -3.79 -20.41
C ASP A 84 5.78 -2.81 -20.19
N SER A 85 5.05 -2.95 -19.10
CA SER A 85 3.87 -2.14 -18.88
C SER A 85 4.04 -1.27 -17.63
N ALA A 86 3.26 -0.20 -17.59
CA ALA A 86 3.22 0.69 -16.44
C ALA A 86 1.77 1.02 -16.12
N HIS A 87 1.45 1.05 -14.84
CA HIS A 87 0.10 1.33 -14.38
C HIS A 87 0.13 2.53 -13.46
N ARG A 88 -0.59 3.58 -13.85
CA ARG A 88 -0.68 4.78 -13.04
C ARG A 88 -1.74 4.61 -11.98
N VAL A 89 -1.37 4.94 -10.76
CA VAL A 89 -2.28 4.88 -9.62
C VAL A 89 -2.24 6.19 -8.87
N LYS A 90 -3.33 6.51 -8.21
CA LYS A 90 -3.36 7.60 -7.25
C LYS A 90 -3.16 6.99 -5.88
N VAL A 91 -2.18 7.50 -5.15
CA VAL A 91 -1.84 7.00 -3.82
C VAL A 91 -2.34 8.01 -2.80
N LEU A 92 -3.11 7.51 -1.83
CA LEU A 92 -3.56 8.31 -0.70
C LEU A 92 -2.95 7.71 0.55
N LEU A 93 -2.25 8.52 1.31
CA LEU A 93 -1.61 8.10 2.55
C LEU A 93 -2.27 8.82 3.71
N ALA A 94 -2.53 8.08 4.79
CA ALA A 94 -3.06 8.65 6.01
C ALA A 94 -2.39 7.98 7.20
N ARG A 95 -2.14 8.77 8.23
CA ARG A 95 -1.44 8.31 9.42
C ARG A 95 -2.44 7.90 10.49
N ILE A 96 -2.24 6.73 11.09
CA ILE A 96 -2.98 6.31 12.26
C ILE A 96 -2.06 6.50 13.45
N CYS A 97 -2.47 7.34 14.38
CA CYS A 97 -1.68 7.65 15.57
C CYS A 97 -2.27 6.94 16.80
N GLU A 98 -1.43 6.74 17.79
CA GLU A 98 -1.92 6.22 19.06
C GLU A 98 -2.80 7.26 19.74
N SER A 99 -3.88 6.79 20.36
CA SER A 99 -4.83 7.69 21.01
C SER A 99 -4.20 8.45 22.19
N VAL A 100 -3.19 7.87 22.82
CA VAL A 100 -2.54 8.45 24.00
C VAL A 100 -1.40 9.39 23.59
N ASN A 101 -0.71 9.08 22.50
CA ASN A 101 0.42 9.88 22.04
C ASN A 101 0.31 10.11 20.54
N ARG A 102 -0.16 11.29 20.16
CA ARG A 102 -0.38 11.64 18.77
C ARG A 102 0.90 11.79 17.94
N ASN A 103 2.05 11.87 18.62
CA ASN A 103 3.33 11.96 17.91
C ASN A 103 3.83 10.61 17.46
N ASN A 104 3.24 9.52 17.95
CA ASN A 104 3.62 8.17 17.57
C ASN A 104 2.70 7.64 16.47
N THR A 105 3.27 7.39 15.32
CA THR A 105 2.54 6.74 14.22
C THR A 105 2.44 5.26 14.53
N LYS A 106 1.22 4.77 14.67
CA LYS A 106 0.95 3.36 14.90
C LYS A 106 1.02 2.59 13.58
N SER A 107 0.41 3.13 12.55
CA SER A 107 0.38 2.51 11.23
C SER A 107 0.05 3.57 10.19
N VAL A 108 0.15 3.17 8.92
CA VAL A 108 -0.15 4.04 7.80
C VAL A 108 -1.19 3.36 6.92
N LEU A 109 -2.22 4.11 6.55
CA LEU A 109 -3.18 3.66 5.54
C LEU A 109 -2.66 4.03 4.17
N VAL A 110 -2.66 3.06 3.27
CA VAL A 110 -2.25 3.25 1.89
C VAL A 110 -3.44 2.87 1.01
N TYR A 111 -3.99 3.85 0.31
CA TYR A 111 -5.11 3.61 -0.59
C TYR A 111 -4.61 3.78 -2.02
N LEU A 112 -4.70 2.71 -2.80
CA LEU A 112 -4.28 2.73 -4.20
C LEU A 112 -5.53 2.71 -5.07
N LYS A 113 -5.71 3.77 -5.85
CA LYS A 113 -6.85 3.92 -6.74
C LYS A 113 -6.37 3.96 -8.19
N ARG A 114 -7.19 3.48 -9.10
CA ARG A 114 -6.91 3.63 -10.51
C ARG A 114 -6.98 5.11 -10.88
N LYS A 115 -6.02 5.54 -11.64
CA LYS A 115 -6.00 6.91 -12.10
C LYS A 115 -6.67 7.06 -13.46
#